data_fbe10b212ea8caf5ebd249943ddbbf77
#
_entry.id   fbe10b212ea8caf5ebd249943ddbbf77
#
_cell.length_a   1.000
_cell.length_b   1.000
_cell.length_c   1.000
_cell.angle_alpha   90.00
_cell.angle_beta   90.00
_cell.angle_gamma   90.00
#
_symmetry.space_group_name_H-M   'P 1'
#
loop_
_entity.id
_entity.type
_entity.pdbx_description
1 polymer ?
#
loop_
_entity_poly.entity_id
_entity_poly.type
_entity_poly.pdbx_seq_one_letter_code
_entity_poly.pdbx_strand_id
1 'polypeptide(L)'
;MDDDPDFEKAKKKAFRLLARRARSEKELRDKLREKKFEGGLIDRVVSRLFELNYLDDEAFSRQWVRHLAVDRLSGNRRIEASLREKGISKDLGERVIAEIRGEFPESEALAKLILRKLKGGQPDVRERRSLAQYLLGRGFAPDLIFETIRGAEEGHRHDDRQ
;
A
#
# COMPACT_ATOMS: atom_id res chain seq x y z
N MET A 1 -5.89 -27.97 26.31
CA MET A 1 -5.09 -28.83 25.43
C MET A 1 -5.80 -28.92 24.10
N ASP A 2 -5.21 -28.36 23.05
CA ASP A 2 -5.81 -28.39 21.72
C ASP A 2 -5.34 -29.64 20.98
N ASP A 3 -5.85 -30.80 21.40
CA ASP A 3 -5.71 -32.07 20.65
C ASP A 3 -6.73 -32.21 19.53
N ASP A 4 -7.22 -31.08 19.03
CA ASP A 4 -8.13 -31.04 17.86
C ASP A 4 -7.27 -31.16 16.59
N PRO A 5 -7.36 -32.30 15.85
CA PRO A 5 -6.57 -32.51 14.63
C PRO A 5 -6.82 -31.45 13.56
N ASP A 6 -8.01 -30.90 13.49
CA ASP A 6 -8.37 -29.88 12.52
C ASP A 6 -7.79 -28.52 12.91
N PHE A 7 -7.70 -28.22 14.22
CA PHE A 7 -6.98 -27.05 14.69
C PHE A 7 -5.49 -27.11 14.33
N GLU A 8 -4.83 -28.23 14.55
CA GLU A 8 -3.43 -28.42 14.20
C GLU A 8 -3.20 -28.33 12.67
N LYS A 9 -4.11 -28.86 11.85
CA LYS A 9 -4.03 -28.72 10.40
C LYS A 9 -4.18 -27.25 9.95
N ALA A 10 -5.17 -26.54 10.50
CA ALA A 10 -5.40 -25.14 10.17
C ALA A 10 -4.24 -24.25 10.61
N LYS A 11 -3.73 -24.47 11.84
CA LYS A 11 -2.55 -23.76 12.36
C LYS A 11 -1.31 -24.00 11.50
N LYS A 12 -1.04 -25.24 11.13
CA LYS A 12 0.07 -25.59 10.23
C LYS A 12 -0.05 -24.96 8.86
N LYS A 13 -1.28 -24.88 8.33
CA LYS A 13 -1.56 -24.16 7.07
C LYS A 13 -1.29 -22.68 7.21
N ALA A 14 -1.73 -22.05 8.29
CA ALA A 14 -1.50 -20.65 8.58
C ALA A 14 0.00 -20.33 8.67
N PHE A 15 0.78 -21.11 9.38
CA PHE A 15 2.23 -20.96 9.46
C PHE A 15 2.90 -21.04 8.08
N ARG A 16 2.50 -21.98 7.24
CA ARG A 16 3.03 -22.09 5.87
C ARG A 16 2.72 -20.88 5.01
N LEU A 17 1.54 -20.26 5.21
CA LEU A 17 1.15 -19.04 4.50
C LEU A 17 1.98 -17.84 4.95
N LEU A 18 2.18 -17.70 6.27
CA LEU A 18 2.97 -16.62 6.86
C LEU A 18 4.47 -16.75 6.59
N ALA A 19 4.98 -17.99 6.48
CA ALA A 19 6.37 -18.24 6.12
C ALA A 19 6.73 -17.77 4.71
N ARG A 20 5.77 -17.70 3.81
CA ARG A 20 5.98 -17.22 2.43
C ARG A 20 6.07 -15.70 2.33
N ARG A 21 5.21 -15.00 3.06
CA ARG A 21 5.17 -13.54 3.19
C ARG A 21 4.30 -13.09 4.35
N ALA A 22 4.53 -11.88 4.83
CA ALA A 22 3.63 -11.24 5.77
C ALA A 22 2.22 -11.11 5.17
N ARG A 23 1.20 -11.24 6.03
CA ARG A 23 -0.22 -11.13 5.67
C ARG A 23 -0.97 -10.35 6.73
N SER A 24 -2.01 -9.63 6.32
CA SER A 24 -2.97 -9.10 7.26
C SER A 24 -3.85 -10.23 7.84
N GLU A 25 -4.49 -9.96 8.96
CA GLU A 25 -5.45 -10.89 9.57
C GLU A 25 -6.53 -11.30 8.56
N LYS A 26 -7.10 -10.33 7.86
CA LYS A 26 -8.13 -10.58 6.84
C LYS A 26 -7.65 -11.51 5.73
N GLU A 27 -6.47 -11.26 5.18
CA GLU A 27 -5.89 -12.12 4.14
C GLU A 27 -5.70 -13.56 4.63
N LEU A 28 -5.25 -13.74 5.86
CA LEU A 28 -5.07 -15.05 6.44
C LEU A 28 -6.42 -15.78 6.63
N ARG A 29 -7.41 -15.07 7.19
CA ARG A 29 -8.76 -15.60 7.36
C ARG A 29 -9.37 -16.02 6.02
N ASP A 30 -9.25 -15.20 5.02
CA ASP A 30 -9.77 -15.50 3.67
C ASP A 30 -9.09 -16.76 3.08
N LYS A 31 -7.78 -16.88 3.25
CA LYS A 31 -7.04 -18.07 2.81
C LYS A 31 -7.42 -19.36 3.55
N LEU A 32 -7.71 -19.28 4.83
CA LEU A 32 -8.17 -20.42 5.60
C LEU A 32 -9.63 -20.83 5.21
N ARG A 33 -10.50 -19.84 4.94
CA ARG A 33 -11.85 -20.10 4.40
C ARG A 33 -11.81 -20.77 3.03
N GLU A 34 -10.93 -20.32 2.13
CA GLU A 34 -10.71 -20.98 0.82
C GLU A 34 -10.32 -22.46 0.97
N LYS A 35 -9.66 -22.81 2.07
CA LYS A 35 -9.30 -24.20 2.41
C LYS A 35 -10.42 -24.97 3.15
N LYS A 36 -11.62 -24.38 3.26
CA LYS A 36 -12.80 -24.99 3.87
C LYS A 36 -12.70 -25.22 5.38
N PHE A 37 -11.86 -24.51 6.09
CA PHE A 37 -11.89 -24.51 7.54
C PHE A 37 -13.09 -23.71 8.06
N GLU A 38 -13.69 -24.18 9.15
CA GLU A 38 -14.85 -23.52 9.77
C GLU A 38 -14.46 -22.20 10.47
N GLY A 39 -15.43 -21.26 10.56
CA GLY A 39 -15.21 -19.94 11.12
C GLY A 39 -14.72 -19.97 12.57
N GLY A 40 -15.31 -20.79 13.43
CA GLY A 40 -14.88 -20.93 14.83
C GLY A 40 -13.47 -21.48 14.97
N LEU A 41 -13.08 -22.39 14.09
CA LEU A 41 -11.72 -22.93 14.05
C LEU A 41 -10.72 -21.86 13.60
N ILE A 42 -11.10 -21.06 12.58
CA ILE A 42 -10.28 -19.94 12.11
C ILE A 42 -10.08 -18.92 13.22
N ASP A 43 -11.12 -18.59 14.00
CA ASP A 43 -11.01 -17.65 15.12
C ASP A 43 -10.00 -18.12 16.16
N ARG A 44 -10.03 -19.40 16.51
CA ARG A 44 -9.08 -20.00 17.45
C ARG A 44 -7.64 -19.93 16.92
N VAL A 45 -7.43 -20.28 15.66
CA VAL A 45 -6.11 -20.21 15.02
C VAL A 45 -5.59 -18.79 14.98
N VAL A 46 -6.40 -17.84 14.54
CA VAL A 46 -6.04 -16.42 14.45
C VAL A 46 -5.68 -15.85 15.82
N SER A 47 -6.50 -16.13 16.86
CA SER A 47 -6.20 -15.71 18.23
C SER A 47 -4.86 -16.26 18.71
N ARG A 48 -4.58 -17.53 18.43
CA ARG A 48 -3.31 -18.15 18.81
C ARG A 48 -2.10 -17.53 18.10
N LEU A 49 -2.27 -17.15 16.84
CA LEU A 49 -1.21 -16.48 16.07
C LEU A 49 -0.92 -15.06 16.57
N PHE A 50 -1.93 -14.33 17.02
CA PHE A 50 -1.75 -13.04 17.70
C PHE A 50 -1.00 -13.20 19.03
N GLU A 51 -1.38 -14.16 19.87
CA GLU A 51 -0.68 -14.45 21.14
C GLU A 51 0.80 -14.78 20.92
N LEU A 52 1.11 -15.48 19.84
CA LEU A 52 2.47 -15.85 19.46
C LEU A 52 3.22 -14.79 18.65
N ASN A 53 2.61 -13.62 18.43
CA ASN A 53 3.16 -12.52 17.64
C ASN A 53 3.47 -12.87 16.16
N TYR A 54 2.77 -13.85 15.59
CA TYR A 54 2.87 -14.16 14.16
C TYR A 54 1.92 -13.34 13.28
N LEU A 55 0.92 -12.70 13.87
CA LEU A 55 0.05 -11.73 13.24
C LEU A 55 0.21 -10.37 13.92
N ASP A 56 0.44 -9.36 13.12
CA ASP A 56 0.56 -7.97 13.55
C ASP A 56 0.15 -7.08 12.35
N ASP A 57 -1.08 -6.60 12.37
CA ASP A 57 -1.62 -5.75 11.29
C ASP A 57 -0.93 -4.40 11.20
N GLU A 58 -0.38 -3.89 12.30
CA GLU A 58 0.38 -2.65 12.30
C GLU A 58 1.74 -2.82 11.59
N ALA A 59 2.48 -3.86 11.93
CA ALA A 59 3.74 -4.19 11.26
C ALA A 59 3.52 -4.52 9.77
N PHE A 60 2.47 -5.29 9.46
CA PHE A 60 2.05 -5.55 8.09
C PHE A 60 1.76 -4.26 7.33
N SER A 61 0.99 -3.34 7.92
CA SER A 61 0.61 -2.08 7.30
C SER A 61 1.82 -1.20 6.99
N ARG A 62 2.79 -1.08 7.92
CA ARG A 62 4.03 -0.32 7.68
C ARG A 62 4.81 -0.86 6.48
N GLN A 63 4.99 -2.17 6.44
CA GLN A 63 5.72 -2.82 5.34
C GLN A 63 4.98 -2.65 4.01
N TRP A 64 3.65 -2.81 4.02
CA TRP A 64 2.82 -2.68 2.82
C TRP A 64 2.77 -1.26 2.28
N VAL A 65 2.55 -0.28 3.17
CA VAL A 65 2.57 1.15 2.80
C VAL A 65 3.92 1.56 2.27
N ARG A 66 5.02 1.16 2.92
CA ARG A 66 6.38 1.46 2.45
C ARG A 66 6.61 0.90 1.06
N HIS A 67 6.22 -0.35 0.81
CA HIS A 67 6.31 -0.95 -0.52
C HIS A 67 5.54 -0.15 -1.58
N LEU A 68 4.28 0.20 -1.30
CA LEU A 68 3.46 0.96 -2.26
C LEU A 68 3.96 2.40 -2.45
N ALA A 69 4.36 3.07 -1.38
CA ALA A 69 4.78 4.47 -1.42
C ALA A 69 6.15 4.66 -2.07
N VAL A 70 7.11 3.79 -1.74
CA VAL A 70 8.53 3.95 -2.12
C VAL A 70 8.87 3.14 -3.36
N ASP A 71 8.59 1.82 -3.35
CA ASP A 71 8.99 0.96 -4.45
C ASP A 71 8.06 1.12 -5.67
N ARG A 72 6.75 1.27 -5.39
CA ARG A 72 5.73 1.39 -6.43
C ARG A 72 5.37 2.83 -6.80
N LEU A 73 5.84 3.82 -6.04
CA LEU A 73 5.51 5.23 -6.22
C LEU A 73 3.99 5.48 -6.37
N SER A 74 3.20 4.86 -5.50
CA SER A 74 1.75 4.99 -5.50
C SER A 74 1.31 6.23 -4.72
N GLY A 75 0.22 6.88 -5.18
CA GLY A 75 -0.42 7.95 -4.43
C GLY A 75 -1.24 7.45 -3.24
N ASN A 76 -1.55 8.34 -2.31
CA ASN A 76 -2.21 7.98 -1.05
C ASN A 76 -3.58 7.32 -1.25
N ARG A 77 -4.36 7.76 -2.22
CA ARG A 77 -5.69 7.18 -2.51
C ARG A 77 -5.61 5.70 -2.87
N ARG A 78 -4.60 5.32 -3.65
CA ARG A 78 -4.35 3.93 -4.01
C ARG A 78 -3.87 3.10 -2.81
N ILE A 79 -3.02 3.69 -1.98
CA ILE A 79 -2.53 3.06 -0.74
C ILE A 79 -3.70 2.81 0.21
N GLU A 80 -4.54 3.81 0.45
CA GLU A 80 -5.75 3.70 1.29
C GLU A 80 -6.71 2.62 0.80
N ALA A 81 -6.98 2.59 -0.51
CA ALA A 81 -7.83 1.56 -1.11
C ALA A 81 -7.24 0.15 -0.91
N SER A 82 -5.94 0.00 -1.13
CA SER A 82 -5.24 -1.28 -0.93
C SER A 82 -5.27 -1.74 0.52
N LEU A 83 -5.07 -0.84 1.48
CA LEU A 83 -5.16 -1.16 2.91
C LEU A 83 -6.57 -1.60 3.30
N ARG A 84 -7.60 -0.94 2.76
CA ARG A 84 -9.00 -1.31 2.99
C ARG A 84 -9.30 -2.72 2.47
N GLU A 85 -8.81 -3.06 1.29
CA GLU A 85 -8.92 -4.42 0.74
C GLU A 85 -8.25 -5.47 1.62
N LYS A 86 -7.14 -5.08 2.28
CA LYS A 86 -6.43 -5.91 3.25
C LYS A 86 -7.09 -5.98 4.63
N GLY A 87 -8.21 -5.30 4.83
CA GLY A 87 -8.93 -5.28 6.10
C GLY A 87 -8.28 -4.42 7.17
N ILE A 88 -7.40 -3.50 6.81
CA ILE A 88 -6.80 -2.54 7.73
C ILE A 88 -7.80 -1.42 8.03
N SER A 89 -7.96 -1.07 9.31
CA SER A 89 -8.85 0.00 9.71
C SER A 89 -8.40 1.35 9.14
N LYS A 90 -9.36 2.26 8.94
CA LYS A 90 -9.07 3.59 8.44
C LYS A 90 -8.06 4.33 9.33
N ASP A 91 -8.27 4.31 10.65
CA ASP A 91 -7.41 5.01 11.61
C ASP A 91 -5.97 4.48 11.58
N LEU A 92 -5.79 3.16 11.57
CA LEU A 92 -4.47 2.56 11.45
C LEU A 92 -3.83 2.89 10.09
N GLY A 93 -4.58 2.81 9.02
CA GLY A 93 -4.11 3.13 7.67
C GLY A 93 -3.64 4.58 7.55
N GLU A 94 -4.44 5.53 8.00
CA GLU A 94 -4.09 6.95 8.00
C GLU A 94 -2.83 7.25 8.82
N ARG A 95 -2.72 6.67 10.01
CA ARG A 95 -1.56 6.83 10.88
C ARG A 95 -0.27 6.29 10.24
N VAL A 96 -0.33 5.11 9.66
CA VAL A 96 0.84 4.50 9.02
C VAL A 96 1.24 5.24 7.73
N ILE A 97 0.27 5.68 6.93
CA ILE A 97 0.55 6.51 5.75
C ILE A 97 1.24 7.80 6.16
N ALA A 98 0.75 8.51 7.18
CA ALA A 98 1.36 9.73 7.68
C ALA A 98 2.80 9.51 8.17
N GLU A 99 3.05 8.42 8.89
CA GLU A 99 4.38 8.02 9.35
C GLU A 99 5.36 7.84 8.16
N ILE A 100 4.99 7.04 7.17
CA ILE A 100 5.84 6.78 6.01
C ILE A 100 6.01 8.03 5.13
N ARG A 101 4.97 8.85 4.98
CA ARG A 101 5.04 10.09 4.21
C ARG A 101 5.88 11.17 4.90
N GLY A 102 6.11 11.09 6.19
CA GLY A 102 7.08 11.93 6.90
C GLY A 102 8.51 11.70 6.43
N GLU A 103 8.85 10.46 6.05
CA GLU A 103 10.16 10.09 5.47
C GLU A 103 10.18 10.20 3.94
N PHE A 104 9.09 9.85 3.29
CA PHE A 104 8.94 9.78 1.82
C PHE A 104 7.71 10.57 1.37
N PRO A 105 7.79 11.89 1.23
CA PRO A 105 6.66 12.73 0.84
C PRO A 105 5.99 12.30 -0.46
N GLU A 106 4.67 12.38 -0.51
CA GLU A 106 3.89 12.01 -1.70
C GLU A 106 4.28 12.86 -2.92
N SER A 107 4.60 14.13 -2.71
CA SER A 107 5.08 15.06 -3.75
C SER A 107 6.39 14.60 -4.40
N GLU A 108 7.29 13.98 -3.65
CA GLU A 108 8.54 13.44 -4.20
C GLU A 108 8.29 12.21 -5.08
N ALA A 109 7.39 11.31 -4.67
CA ALA A 109 6.99 10.17 -5.48
C ALA A 109 6.36 10.64 -6.81
N LEU A 110 5.49 11.63 -6.73
CA LEU A 110 4.85 12.25 -7.89
C LEU A 110 5.88 12.90 -8.82
N ALA A 111 6.80 13.69 -8.28
CA ALA A 111 7.86 14.33 -9.06
C ALA A 111 8.74 13.30 -9.80
N LYS A 112 9.11 12.21 -9.14
CA LYS A 112 9.87 11.11 -9.76
C LYS A 112 9.11 10.48 -10.93
N LEU A 113 7.81 10.26 -10.80
CA LEU A 113 6.98 9.72 -11.88
C LEU A 113 6.87 10.69 -13.06
N ILE A 114 6.67 11.97 -12.80
CA ILE A 114 6.61 13.01 -13.84
C ILE A 114 7.92 13.04 -14.63
N LEU A 115 9.05 13.09 -13.96
CA LEU A 115 10.38 13.07 -14.60
C LEU A 115 10.58 11.83 -15.48
N ARG A 116 10.18 10.66 -15.00
CA ARG A 116 10.28 9.40 -15.77
C ARG A 116 9.42 9.42 -17.04
N LYS A 117 8.27 10.07 -16.99
CA LYS A 117 7.32 10.13 -18.13
C LYS A 117 7.67 11.18 -19.17
N LEU A 118 8.16 12.33 -18.74
CA LEU A 118 8.47 13.46 -19.62
C LEU A 118 9.81 13.35 -20.33
N LYS A 119 10.70 12.47 -19.90
CA LYS A 119 12.04 12.28 -20.51
C LYS A 119 12.80 13.57 -20.83
N GLY A 120 12.60 14.61 -19.99
CA GLY A 120 13.31 15.88 -20.10
C GLY A 120 12.72 16.92 -21.07
N GLY A 121 11.54 16.67 -21.67
CA GLY A 121 10.83 17.63 -22.51
C GLY A 121 9.69 18.34 -21.80
N GLN A 122 9.28 19.50 -22.30
CA GLN A 122 8.01 20.11 -21.86
C GLN A 122 6.84 19.43 -22.58
N PRO A 123 5.83 18.95 -21.83
CA PRO A 123 4.69 18.27 -22.44
C PRO A 123 3.77 19.25 -23.17
N ASP A 124 3.26 18.84 -24.32
CA ASP A 124 2.17 19.53 -24.97
C ASP A 124 0.83 19.33 -24.21
N VAL A 125 -0.25 19.96 -24.66
CA VAL A 125 -1.58 19.89 -24.00
C VAL A 125 -2.11 18.45 -23.93
N ARG A 126 -1.87 17.64 -24.95
CA ARG A 126 -2.33 16.25 -25.04
C ARG A 126 -1.52 15.37 -24.09
N GLU A 127 -0.22 15.57 -24.07
CA GLU A 127 0.69 14.85 -23.16
C GLU A 127 0.40 15.17 -21.70
N ARG A 128 0.10 16.43 -21.34
CA ARG A 128 -0.33 16.83 -20.00
C ARG A 128 -1.61 16.13 -19.56
N ARG A 129 -2.59 16.03 -20.45
CA ARG A 129 -3.86 15.32 -20.16
C ARG A 129 -3.60 13.84 -19.92
N SER A 130 -2.82 13.21 -20.77
CA SER A 130 -2.46 11.81 -20.65
C SER A 130 -1.68 11.54 -19.34
N LEU A 131 -0.73 12.42 -19.02
CA LEU A 131 0.03 12.37 -17.78
C LEU A 131 -0.88 12.50 -16.55
N ALA A 132 -1.78 13.48 -16.55
CA ALA A 132 -2.73 13.66 -15.43
C ALA A 132 -3.61 12.43 -15.23
N GLN A 133 -4.14 11.83 -16.29
CA GLN A 133 -4.93 10.59 -16.19
C GLN A 133 -4.11 9.43 -15.64
N TYR A 134 -2.86 9.27 -16.08
CA TYR A 134 -1.95 8.27 -15.56
C TYR A 134 -1.72 8.45 -14.05
N LEU A 135 -1.45 9.68 -13.60
CA LEU A 135 -1.16 9.99 -12.21
C LEU A 135 -2.41 9.84 -11.32
N LEU A 136 -3.59 10.21 -11.81
CA LEU A 136 -4.87 9.92 -11.14
C LEU A 136 -5.06 8.40 -10.95
N GLY A 137 -4.77 7.61 -11.96
CA GLY A 137 -4.83 6.13 -11.89
C GLY A 137 -3.79 5.54 -10.92
N ARG A 138 -2.70 6.26 -10.68
CA ARG A 138 -1.69 5.89 -9.67
C ARG A 138 -2.11 6.27 -8.25
N GLY A 139 -3.22 6.96 -8.07
CA GLY A 139 -3.81 7.29 -6.79
C GLY A 139 -3.42 8.65 -6.21
N PHE A 140 -2.85 9.54 -7.01
CA PHE A 140 -2.56 10.91 -6.59
C PHE A 140 -3.79 11.80 -6.67
N ALA A 141 -3.91 12.76 -5.75
CA ALA A 141 -5.01 13.73 -5.76
C ALA A 141 -4.84 14.74 -6.90
N PRO A 142 -5.95 15.20 -7.54
CA PRO A 142 -5.89 16.18 -8.63
C PRO A 142 -5.13 17.45 -8.28
N ASP A 143 -5.37 18.01 -7.09
CA ASP A 143 -4.72 19.25 -6.64
C ASP A 143 -3.20 19.08 -6.54
N LEU A 144 -2.74 17.98 -5.98
CA LEU A 144 -1.31 17.67 -5.88
C LEU A 144 -0.66 17.51 -7.26
N ILE A 145 -1.35 16.84 -8.18
CA ILE A 145 -0.89 16.68 -9.58
C ILE A 145 -0.72 18.05 -10.23
N PHE A 146 -1.74 18.91 -10.13
CA PHE A 146 -1.74 20.23 -10.73
C PHE A 146 -0.61 21.11 -10.17
N GLU A 147 -0.47 21.16 -8.84
CA GLU A 147 0.58 21.93 -8.17
C GLU A 147 1.97 21.46 -8.57
N THR A 148 2.19 20.14 -8.65
CA THR A 148 3.49 19.58 -8.98
C THR A 148 3.88 19.83 -10.44
N ILE A 149 2.94 19.70 -11.39
CA ILE A 149 3.17 20.00 -12.80
C ILE A 149 3.49 21.50 -12.99
N ARG A 150 2.71 22.36 -12.35
CA ARG A 150 2.94 23.82 -12.40
C ARG A 150 4.31 24.21 -11.82
N GLY A 151 4.70 23.66 -10.67
CA GLY A 151 5.99 23.91 -10.05
C GLY A 151 7.18 23.46 -10.91
N ALA A 152 7.04 22.36 -11.64
CA ALA A 152 8.05 21.88 -12.57
C ALA A 152 8.21 22.83 -13.78
N GLU A 153 7.14 23.44 -14.27
CA GLU A 153 7.17 24.43 -15.36
C GLU A 153 7.81 25.75 -14.95
N GLU A 154 7.57 26.21 -13.73
CA GLU A 154 8.16 27.44 -13.19
C GLU A 154 9.68 27.29 -12.93
N GLY A 155 10.12 26.11 -12.47
CA GLY A 155 11.54 25.80 -12.28
C GLY A 155 12.34 25.82 -13.58
N HIS A 156 11.79 25.34 -14.69
CA HIS A 156 12.43 25.36 -16.00
C HIS A 156 12.57 26.79 -16.60
N ARG A 157 11.61 27.67 -16.32
CA ARG A 157 11.69 29.07 -16.81
C ARG A 157 12.76 29.90 -16.13
N HIS A 158 13.23 29.48 -14.96
CA HIS A 158 14.29 30.17 -14.23
C HIS A 158 15.69 29.78 -14.71
N ASP A 159 15.85 28.54 -15.16
CA ASP A 159 17.13 28.01 -15.65
C ASP A 159 17.47 28.52 -17.08
N ASP A 160 16.45 28.79 -17.91
CA ASP A 160 16.63 29.34 -19.27
C ASP A 160 16.96 30.86 -19.32
N ARG A 161 17.09 31.51 -18.16
CA ARG A 161 17.41 32.95 -18.05
C ARG A 161 18.80 33.26 -17.52
N GLN A 162 19.66 32.28 -17.37
CA GLN A 162 21.08 32.44 -17.06
C GLN A 162 21.91 32.03 -18.27
#